data_c7bc91f206565f5a3fca48da1510c631
#
_entry.id   c7bc91f206565f5a3fca48da1510c631
#
_cell.length_a   1.000
_cell.length_b   1.000
_cell.length_c   1.000
_cell.angle_alpha   90.00
_cell.angle_beta   90.00
_cell.angle_gamma   90.00
#
_symmetry.space_group_name_H-M   'P 1'
#
loop_
_entity.id
_entity.type
_entity.pdbx_description
1 polymer ?
#
loop_
_entity_poly.entity_id
_entity_poly.type
_entity_poly.pdbx_seq_one_letter_code
_entity_poly.pdbx_strand_id
1 'polypeptide(L)'
;MSKMRFIFLGVLVLLIAGCSTSSLVVTQEGMPVVYEDDGDKQIKNDISISLFRLHNYTDTPRAGMRASNIIEGILYAKGYKVKSHLKEKMSTLKKAKKAAKEDGSKYFMFGGVSEWRYKTGIDGEPAVSLQLSLYKTKNAKLVWSATAADSDWGNASIGTTAQDLIEEMMEE
;
A
#
# COMPACT_ATOMS: atom_id res chain seq x y z
N MET A 1 -19.87 46.12 -20.17
CA MET A 1 -20.10 45.55 -18.81
C MET A 1 -20.19 44.02 -18.77
N SER A 2 -20.32 43.33 -19.91
CA SER A 2 -20.49 41.85 -19.98
C SER A 2 -19.19 41.06 -19.82
N LYS A 3 -18.04 41.54 -20.29
CA LYS A 3 -16.75 40.82 -20.26
C LYS A 3 -16.12 40.69 -18.89
N MET A 4 -16.44 41.58 -17.95
CA MET A 4 -15.88 41.56 -16.59
C MET A 4 -16.58 40.52 -15.67
N ARG A 5 -17.82 40.09 -16.02
CA ARG A 5 -18.55 39.06 -15.28
C ARG A 5 -18.03 37.64 -15.54
N PHE A 6 -17.51 37.38 -16.74
CA PHE A 6 -16.93 36.06 -17.08
C PHE A 6 -15.56 35.81 -16.45
N ILE A 7 -14.77 36.84 -16.22
CA ILE A 7 -13.46 36.73 -15.56
C ILE A 7 -13.64 36.39 -14.08
N PHE A 8 -14.68 36.91 -13.41
CA PHE A 8 -14.96 36.60 -12.01
C PHE A 8 -15.46 35.16 -11.82
N LEU A 9 -16.20 34.61 -12.80
CA LEU A 9 -16.68 33.24 -12.75
C LEU A 9 -15.55 32.22 -12.97
N GLY A 10 -14.57 32.55 -13.84
CA GLY A 10 -13.40 31.72 -14.10
C GLY A 10 -12.43 31.63 -12.91
N VAL A 11 -12.28 32.70 -12.14
CA VAL A 11 -11.42 32.71 -10.94
C VAL A 11 -12.04 31.95 -9.77
N LEU A 12 -13.37 31.92 -9.68
CA LEU A 12 -14.07 31.19 -8.61
C LEU A 12 -14.02 29.67 -8.79
N VAL A 13 -13.94 29.17 -10.04
CA VAL A 13 -13.84 27.72 -10.32
C VAL A 13 -12.45 27.16 -10.02
N LEU A 14 -11.39 27.99 -10.03
CA LEU A 14 -10.01 27.58 -9.73
C LEU A 14 -9.70 27.44 -8.24
N LEU A 15 -10.61 27.83 -7.35
CA LEU A 15 -10.41 27.78 -5.89
C LEU A 15 -10.96 26.50 -5.23
N ILE A 16 -11.53 25.56 -6.01
CA ILE A 16 -12.13 24.32 -5.46
C ILE A 16 -11.25 23.08 -5.76
N ALA A 17 -10.02 23.24 -6.25
CA ALA A 17 -9.06 22.14 -6.26
C ALA A 17 -8.59 21.92 -4.81
N GLY A 18 -9.35 21.14 -4.05
CA GLY A 18 -8.94 20.66 -2.74
C GLY A 18 -7.63 19.89 -2.90
N CYS A 19 -6.58 20.35 -2.25
CA CYS A 19 -5.30 19.69 -2.20
C CYS A 19 -5.41 18.42 -1.34
N SER A 20 -5.69 17.28 -1.96
CA SER A 20 -5.22 16.02 -1.39
C SER A 20 -3.71 15.97 -1.65
N THR A 21 -2.91 15.89 -0.62
CA THR A 21 -1.47 15.72 -0.74
C THR A 21 -1.12 14.27 -0.56
N SER A 22 -1.18 13.49 -1.64
CA SER A 22 -0.59 12.16 -1.69
C SER A 22 0.82 12.24 -2.28
N SER A 23 1.74 11.43 -1.77
CA SER A 23 3.06 11.24 -2.35
C SER A 23 3.33 9.76 -2.51
N LEU A 24 3.66 9.34 -3.73
CA LEU A 24 3.95 7.96 -4.07
C LEU A 24 5.29 7.87 -4.81
N VAL A 25 6.14 6.95 -4.37
CA VAL A 25 7.39 6.57 -5.07
C VAL A 25 7.43 5.06 -5.19
N VAL A 26 7.48 4.57 -6.42
CA VAL A 26 7.49 3.13 -6.73
C VAL A 26 8.71 2.80 -7.59
N THR A 27 9.18 1.55 -7.53
CA THR A 27 10.22 1.04 -8.44
C THR A 27 9.67 0.87 -9.86
N GLN A 28 10.52 1.09 -10.87
CA GLN A 28 10.12 1.03 -12.29
C GLN A 28 9.59 -0.33 -12.76
N GLU A 29 9.89 -1.42 -12.05
CA GLU A 29 9.52 -2.78 -12.47
C GLU A 29 8.16 -3.23 -11.90
N GLY A 30 7.35 -2.42 -11.28
CA GLY A 30 6.03 -2.78 -10.75
C GLY A 30 5.97 -4.08 -9.91
N MET A 31 4.79 -4.39 -9.40
CA MET A 31 4.52 -5.70 -8.77
C MET A 31 4.50 -6.82 -9.82
N PRO A 32 4.96 -8.05 -9.49
CA PRO A 32 4.81 -9.20 -10.39
C PRO A 32 3.33 -9.40 -10.74
N VAL A 33 3.00 -9.37 -12.03
CA VAL A 33 1.61 -9.43 -12.48
C VAL A 33 1.04 -10.84 -12.37
N VAL A 34 -0.16 -10.96 -11.82
CA VAL A 34 -1.00 -12.16 -11.90
C VAL A 34 -1.92 -11.97 -13.10
N TYR A 35 -1.75 -12.77 -14.15
CA TYR A 35 -2.67 -12.71 -15.29
C TYR A 35 -3.89 -13.58 -15.00
N GLU A 36 -5.08 -13.08 -15.30
CA GLU A 36 -6.30 -13.87 -15.30
C GLU A 36 -6.28 -14.89 -16.45
N ASP A 37 -6.92 -16.03 -16.22
CA ASP A 37 -7.04 -17.11 -17.21
C ASP A 37 -8.04 -16.68 -18.30
N ASP A 38 -7.56 -16.36 -19.48
CA ASP A 38 -8.37 -15.97 -20.64
C ASP A 38 -8.77 -17.23 -21.45
N GLY A 39 -9.20 -18.28 -20.77
CA GLY A 39 -9.91 -19.46 -21.30
C GLY A 39 -9.13 -20.42 -22.18
N ASP A 40 -7.99 -20.06 -22.78
CA ASP A 40 -7.25 -20.88 -23.75
C ASP A 40 -5.75 -21.01 -23.48
N LYS A 41 -5.22 -20.34 -22.47
CA LYS A 41 -3.83 -20.50 -21.99
C LYS A 41 -3.82 -20.59 -20.48
N GLN A 42 -3.66 -21.79 -19.95
CA GLN A 42 -3.32 -22.00 -18.55
C GLN A 42 -1.97 -21.34 -18.24
N ILE A 43 -1.95 -20.03 -18.06
CA ILE A 43 -0.83 -19.33 -17.46
C ILE A 43 -0.99 -19.52 -15.96
N LYS A 44 -0.40 -20.56 -15.46
CA LYS A 44 -0.33 -20.91 -14.04
C LYS A 44 0.46 -19.82 -13.32
N ASN A 45 -0.21 -18.76 -12.93
CA ASN A 45 0.38 -17.70 -12.09
C ASN A 45 0.48 -18.16 -10.65
N ASP A 46 1.52 -18.94 -10.41
CA ASP A 46 1.86 -19.46 -9.10
C ASP A 46 2.74 -18.44 -8.35
N ILE A 47 2.25 -17.19 -8.28
CA ILE A 47 2.95 -16.15 -7.52
C ILE A 47 2.55 -16.28 -6.05
N SER A 48 3.42 -16.92 -5.28
CA SER A 48 3.24 -17.08 -3.84
C SER A 48 4.07 -16.06 -3.07
N ILE A 49 3.43 -15.40 -2.09
CA ILE A 49 4.01 -14.33 -1.27
C ILE A 49 3.83 -14.69 0.20
N SER A 50 4.94 -14.77 0.96
CA SER A 50 4.89 -14.75 2.42
C SER A 50 4.74 -13.31 2.87
N LEU A 51 3.59 -12.98 3.46
CA LEU A 51 3.33 -11.66 3.99
C LEU A 51 3.66 -11.63 5.48
N PHE A 52 4.64 -10.79 5.85
CA PHE A 52 5.00 -10.56 7.25
C PHE A 52 4.34 -9.29 7.76
N ARG A 53 4.04 -9.29 9.08
CA ARG A 53 3.51 -8.10 9.73
C ARG A 53 4.47 -6.92 9.57
N LEU A 54 3.96 -5.79 9.10
CA LEU A 54 4.71 -4.55 8.97
C LEU A 54 5.22 -4.06 10.34
N HIS A 55 6.42 -3.49 10.33
CA HIS A 55 6.94 -2.79 11.49
C HIS A 55 6.06 -1.57 11.80
N ASN A 56 5.77 -1.38 13.07
CA ASN A 56 5.06 -0.20 13.54
C ASN A 56 6.08 0.81 14.09
N TYR A 57 6.28 1.89 13.37
CA TYR A 57 7.13 3.04 13.77
C TYR A 57 6.30 4.22 14.27
N THR A 58 4.99 3.99 14.54
CA THR A 58 4.06 5.01 15.03
C THR A 58 3.72 4.78 16.48
N ASP A 59 3.17 5.81 17.14
CA ASP A 59 2.61 5.69 18.48
C ASP A 59 1.23 5.03 18.51
N THR A 60 0.60 4.84 17.35
CA THR A 60 -0.71 4.16 17.25
C THR A 60 -0.56 2.67 17.46
N PRO A 61 -1.21 2.09 18.49
CA PRO A 61 -1.12 0.67 18.77
C PRO A 61 -1.61 -0.18 17.58
N ARG A 62 -0.83 -1.20 17.22
CA ARG A 62 -1.16 -2.18 16.17
C ARG A 62 -1.29 -1.61 14.75
N ALA A 63 -0.77 -0.41 14.45
CA ALA A 63 -0.85 0.17 13.12
C ALA A 63 -0.26 -0.79 12.05
N GLY A 64 0.93 -1.36 12.30
CA GLY A 64 1.53 -2.35 11.40
C GLY A 64 0.65 -3.59 11.16
N MET A 65 -0.08 -4.08 12.18
CA MET A 65 -1.00 -5.21 12.01
C MET A 65 -2.22 -4.80 11.17
N ARG A 66 -2.79 -3.61 11.41
CA ARG A 66 -3.95 -3.11 10.66
C ARG A 66 -3.62 -2.94 9.18
N ALA A 67 -2.51 -2.28 8.87
CA ALA A 67 -2.02 -2.14 7.50
C ALA A 67 -1.77 -3.50 6.85
N SER A 68 -1.15 -4.45 7.57
CA SER A 68 -0.87 -5.79 7.03
C SER A 68 -2.14 -6.57 6.70
N ASN A 69 -3.22 -6.44 7.49
CA ASN A 69 -4.50 -7.07 7.17
C ASN A 69 -5.13 -6.50 5.89
N ILE A 70 -5.00 -5.19 5.66
CA ILE A 70 -5.47 -4.55 4.41
C ILE A 70 -4.66 -5.08 3.22
N ILE A 71 -3.33 -5.10 3.34
CA ILE A 71 -2.44 -5.65 2.31
C ILE A 71 -2.78 -7.11 1.99
N GLU A 72 -3.03 -7.92 3.01
CA GLU A 72 -3.41 -9.33 2.83
C GLU A 72 -4.69 -9.46 1.98
N GLY A 73 -5.72 -8.67 2.31
CA GLY A 73 -6.97 -8.63 1.56
C GLY A 73 -6.78 -8.20 0.09
N ILE A 74 -6.01 -7.15 -0.15
CA ILE A 74 -5.71 -6.64 -1.50
C ILE A 74 -4.91 -7.69 -2.31
N LEU A 75 -3.91 -8.33 -1.71
CA LEU A 75 -3.14 -9.38 -2.38
C LEU A 75 -4.03 -10.58 -2.78
N TYR A 76 -4.95 -11.00 -1.91
CA TYR A 76 -5.93 -12.03 -2.27
C TYR A 76 -6.85 -11.57 -3.39
N ALA A 77 -7.37 -10.35 -3.34
CA ALA A 77 -8.23 -9.79 -4.38
C ALA A 77 -7.52 -9.70 -5.75
N LYS A 78 -6.22 -9.43 -5.74
CA LYS A 78 -5.37 -9.42 -6.96
C LYS A 78 -4.89 -10.82 -7.39
N GLY A 79 -5.37 -11.90 -6.78
CA GLY A 79 -5.10 -13.30 -7.18
C GLY A 79 -3.76 -13.88 -6.71
N TYR A 80 -3.03 -13.23 -5.82
CA TYR A 80 -1.80 -13.79 -5.26
C TYR A 80 -2.08 -14.93 -4.27
N LYS A 81 -1.19 -15.94 -4.25
CA LYS A 81 -1.20 -16.96 -3.19
C LYS A 81 -0.48 -16.43 -1.96
N VAL A 82 -1.22 -15.99 -0.95
CA VAL A 82 -0.64 -15.40 0.26
C VAL A 82 -0.46 -16.44 1.35
N LYS A 83 0.73 -16.47 1.95
CA LYS A 83 1.05 -17.20 3.18
C LYS A 83 1.22 -16.18 4.30
N SER A 84 0.27 -16.18 5.21
CA SER A 84 0.15 -15.15 6.26
C SER A 84 1.04 -15.45 7.45
N HIS A 85 1.97 -14.54 7.75
CA HIS A 85 2.80 -14.55 8.96
C HIS A 85 2.51 -13.34 9.87
N LEU A 86 1.28 -12.84 9.86
CA LEU A 86 0.90 -11.61 10.57
C LEU A 86 0.96 -11.75 12.10
N LYS A 87 0.84 -12.97 12.61
CA LYS A 87 0.97 -13.25 14.06
C LYS A 87 2.43 -13.23 14.54
N GLU A 88 3.36 -13.42 13.63
CA GLU A 88 4.79 -13.48 13.92
C GLU A 88 5.43 -12.08 13.87
N LYS A 89 6.29 -11.78 14.84
CA LYS A 89 7.07 -10.55 14.83
C LYS A 89 8.41 -10.78 14.15
N MET A 90 8.48 -10.50 12.85
CA MET A 90 9.74 -10.57 12.10
C MET A 90 10.58 -9.33 12.36
N SER A 91 11.76 -9.54 12.95
CA SER A 91 12.64 -8.43 13.32
C SER A 91 13.72 -8.11 12.27
N THR A 92 13.93 -9.00 11.30
CA THR A 92 14.99 -8.83 10.29
C THR A 92 14.62 -9.49 8.96
N LEU A 93 15.14 -8.91 7.86
CA LEU A 93 15.00 -9.46 6.51
C LEU A 93 15.52 -10.91 6.41
N LYS A 94 16.60 -11.24 7.13
CA LYS A 94 17.17 -12.59 7.17
C LYS A 94 16.20 -13.61 7.75
N LYS A 95 15.48 -13.28 8.83
CA LYS A 95 14.46 -14.15 9.45
C LYS A 95 13.26 -14.29 8.52
N ALA A 96 12.77 -13.20 7.92
CA ALA A 96 11.68 -13.23 6.96
C ALA A 96 12.01 -14.13 5.75
N LYS A 97 13.19 -13.97 5.16
CA LYS A 97 13.67 -14.86 4.08
C LYS A 97 13.68 -16.33 4.48
N LYS A 98 14.15 -16.64 5.71
CA LYS A 98 14.21 -18.02 6.20
C LYS A 98 12.80 -18.61 6.29
N ALA A 99 11.87 -17.92 6.92
CA ALA A 99 10.48 -18.36 7.04
C ALA A 99 9.80 -18.53 5.67
N ALA A 100 9.97 -17.57 4.76
CA ALA A 100 9.45 -17.67 3.39
C ALA A 100 10.04 -18.85 2.60
N LYS A 101 11.29 -19.22 2.87
CA LYS A 101 11.92 -20.42 2.29
C LYS A 101 11.33 -21.70 2.87
N GLU A 102 11.07 -21.73 4.16
CA GLU A 102 10.48 -22.88 4.86
C GLU A 102 9.05 -23.16 4.40
N ASP A 103 8.27 -22.12 4.11
CA ASP A 103 6.92 -22.26 3.61
C ASP A 103 6.84 -22.41 2.07
N GLY A 104 7.98 -22.29 1.36
CA GLY A 104 8.07 -22.50 -0.10
C GLY A 104 7.52 -21.34 -0.93
N SER A 105 7.37 -20.14 -0.39
CA SER A 105 6.95 -18.96 -1.15
C SER A 105 8.04 -18.48 -2.11
N LYS A 106 7.64 -18.02 -3.30
CA LYS A 106 8.57 -17.46 -4.29
C LYS A 106 9.08 -16.08 -3.89
N TYR A 107 8.22 -15.31 -3.22
CA TYR A 107 8.49 -13.95 -2.77
C TYR A 107 8.14 -13.80 -1.30
N PHE A 108 8.65 -12.76 -0.68
CA PHE A 108 8.18 -12.32 0.62
C PHE A 108 8.10 -10.80 0.68
N MET A 109 7.07 -10.31 1.37
CA MET A 109 6.81 -8.89 1.55
C MET A 109 7.19 -8.46 2.97
N PHE A 110 7.89 -7.33 3.05
CA PHE A 110 8.40 -6.74 4.27
C PHE A 110 8.28 -5.22 4.19
N GLY A 111 8.07 -4.55 5.33
CA GLY A 111 7.90 -3.10 5.31
C GLY A 111 7.57 -2.51 6.66
N GLY A 112 7.09 -1.27 6.67
CA GLY A 112 6.75 -0.56 7.88
C GLY A 112 5.71 0.55 7.68
N VAL A 113 5.10 0.93 8.78
CA VAL A 113 4.15 2.05 8.88
C VAL A 113 4.82 3.14 9.69
N SER A 114 4.96 4.33 9.12
CA SER A 114 5.58 5.51 9.76
C SER A 114 4.56 6.54 10.21
N GLU A 115 3.35 6.55 9.65
CA GLU A 115 2.25 7.37 10.12
C GLU A 115 0.92 6.59 10.05
N TRP A 116 0.13 6.68 11.11
CA TRP A 116 -1.19 6.05 11.22
C TRP A 116 -1.97 6.77 12.32
N ARG A 117 -2.56 7.90 12.02
CA ARG A 117 -3.25 8.73 13.00
C ARG A 117 -4.27 9.64 12.34
N TYR A 118 -5.14 10.23 13.13
CA TYR A 118 -5.88 11.41 12.72
C TYR A 118 -5.06 12.65 13.07
N LYS A 119 -4.97 13.61 12.15
CA LYS A 119 -4.35 14.91 12.42
C LYS A 119 -5.15 15.66 13.47
N THR A 120 -4.46 16.42 14.29
CA THR A 120 -5.11 17.31 15.25
C THR A 120 -5.62 18.56 14.53
N GLY A 121 -6.94 18.82 14.59
CA GLY A 121 -7.59 19.94 13.94
C GLY A 121 -9.11 19.81 14.06
N ILE A 122 -9.83 20.79 13.52
CA ILE A 122 -11.30 20.80 13.58
C ILE A 122 -11.89 19.61 12.83
N ASP A 123 -11.22 19.14 11.78
CA ASP A 123 -11.75 18.12 10.85
C ASP A 123 -11.14 16.72 11.03
N GLY A 124 -10.13 16.55 11.89
CA GLY A 124 -9.60 15.24 12.27
C GLY A 124 -9.17 14.36 11.08
N GLU A 125 -8.46 14.91 10.12
CA GLU A 125 -8.06 14.22 8.87
C GLU A 125 -7.24 12.96 9.16
N PRO A 126 -7.56 11.80 8.51
CA PRO A 126 -6.71 10.63 8.56
C PRO A 126 -5.38 10.89 7.85
N ALA A 127 -4.30 10.38 8.42
CA ALA A 127 -2.97 10.45 7.83
C ALA A 127 -2.31 9.07 7.91
N VAL A 128 -1.86 8.57 6.77
CA VAL A 128 -1.20 7.27 6.61
C VAL A 128 0.11 7.46 5.85
N SER A 129 1.17 6.85 6.35
CA SER A 129 2.43 6.74 5.60
C SER A 129 3.02 5.36 5.82
N LEU A 130 3.41 4.70 4.74
CA LEU A 130 3.96 3.36 4.78
C LEU A 130 4.95 3.09 3.65
N GLN A 131 5.77 2.09 3.87
CA GLN A 131 6.70 1.54 2.90
C GLN A 131 6.47 0.04 2.77
N LEU A 132 6.44 -0.46 1.55
CA LEU A 132 6.36 -1.88 1.21
C LEU A 132 7.55 -2.27 0.36
N SER A 133 8.04 -3.49 0.53
CA SER A 133 9.12 -4.04 -0.28
C SER A 133 8.90 -5.52 -0.51
N LEU A 134 9.00 -5.95 -1.77
CA LEU A 134 8.88 -7.34 -2.20
C LEU A 134 10.26 -7.89 -2.60
N TYR A 135 10.60 -9.04 -2.07
CA TYR A 135 11.89 -9.69 -2.30
C TYR A 135 11.72 -11.09 -2.87
N LYS A 136 12.64 -11.52 -3.74
CA LYS A 136 12.77 -12.93 -4.14
C LYS A 136 13.26 -13.75 -2.96
N THR A 137 12.56 -14.83 -2.60
CA THR A 137 12.93 -15.72 -1.47
C THR A 137 14.28 -16.38 -1.70
N LYS A 138 14.62 -16.75 -2.95
CA LYS A 138 15.86 -17.44 -3.28
C LYS A 138 17.11 -16.68 -2.80
N ASN A 139 17.19 -15.39 -3.04
CA ASN A 139 18.42 -14.59 -2.81
C ASN A 139 18.21 -13.30 -2.03
N ALA A 140 16.98 -12.98 -1.63
CA ALA A 140 16.56 -11.69 -1.03
C ALA A 140 16.84 -10.48 -1.94
N LYS A 141 16.86 -10.67 -3.28
CA LYS A 141 16.91 -9.54 -4.21
C LYS A 141 15.60 -8.79 -4.13
N LEU A 142 15.66 -7.47 -3.95
CA LEU A 142 14.51 -6.58 -4.06
C LEU A 142 13.96 -6.67 -5.49
N VAL A 143 12.65 -6.83 -5.62
CA VAL A 143 11.93 -6.91 -6.91
C VAL A 143 11.10 -5.66 -7.09
N TRP A 144 10.42 -5.23 -6.04
CA TRP A 144 9.54 -4.09 -6.04
C TRP A 144 9.57 -3.41 -4.67
N SER A 145 9.47 -2.11 -4.67
CA SER A 145 9.32 -1.32 -3.46
C SER A 145 8.50 -0.07 -3.75
N ALA A 146 7.61 0.27 -2.84
CA ALA A 146 6.86 1.50 -2.87
C ALA A 146 6.88 2.18 -1.50
N THR A 147 6.92 3.50 -1.51
CA THR A 147 6.76 4.36 -0.33
C THR A 147 5.72 5.40 -0.65
N ALA A 148 4.70 5.48 0.17
CA ALA A 148 3.60 6.40 -0.04
C ALA A 148 3.12 7.01 1.27
N ALA A 149 2.58 8.23 1.16
CA ALA A 149 1.91 8.92 2.24
C ALA A 149 0.68 9.63 1.69
N ASP A 150 -0.41 9.53 2.41
CA ASP A 150 -1.64 10.23 2.08
C ASP A 150 -2.31 10.80 3.33
N SER A 151 -3.02 11.90 3.12
CA SER A 151 -3.92 12.48 4.10
C SER A 151 -5.17 12.97 3.40
N ASP A 152 -6.29 12.35 3.72
CA ASP A 152 -7.57 12.64 3.10
C ASP A 152 -8.33 13.74 3.86
N TRP A 153 -9.06 14.54 3.08
CA TRP A 153 -9.92 15.63 3.58
C TRP A 153 -11.37 15.18 3.55
N GLY A 154 -12.05 15.26 4.66
CA GLY A 154 -13.47 14.95 4.73
C GLY A 154 -13.80 13.77 5.63
N ASN A 155 -14.83 13.00 5.29
CA ASN A 155 -15.37 11.93 6.13
C ASN A 155 -14.68 10.56 5.95
N ALA A 156 -13.49 10.51 5.38
CA ALA A 156 -12.75 9.27 5.22
C ALA A 156 -12.29 8.68 6.56
N SER A 157 -12.30 7.38 6.66
CA SER A 157 -11.69 6.69 7.78
C SER A 157 -10.21 6.41 7.50
N ILE A 158 -9.39 6.32 8.55
CA ILE A 158 -7.98 5.95 8.38
C ILE A 158 -7.81 4.58 7.69
N GLY A 159 -8.80 3.70 7.81
CA GLY A 159 -8.81 2.40 7.13
C GLY A 159 -9.03 2.55 5.62
N THR A 160 -9.97 3.40 5.21
CA THR A 160 -10.26 3.70 3.80
C THR A 160 -9.05 4.38 3.15
N THR A 161 -8.52 5.45 3.76
CA THR A 161 -7.31 6.12 3.27
C THR A 161 -6.13 5.14 3.11
N ALA A 162 -5.95 4.23 4.07
CA ALA A 162 -4.89 3.22 3.98
C ALA A 162 -5.13 2.20 2.86
N GLN A 163 -6.39 1.81 2.63
CA GLN A 163 -6.73 0.88 1.55
C GLN A 163 -6.45 1.52 0.20
N ASP A 164 -6.96 2.70 -0.05
CA ASP A 164 -6.80 3.42 -1.31
C ASP A 164 -5.31 3.64 -1.62
N LEU A 165 -4.54 4.07 -0.60
CA LEU A 165 -3.10 4.26 -0.73
C LEU A 165 -2.35 2.96 -1.09
N ILE A 166 -2.70 1.83 -0.46
CA ILE A 166 -2.06 0.53 -0.72
C ILE A 166 -2.45 0.00 -2.11
N GLU A 167 -3.69 0.20 -2.55
CA GLU A 167 -4.14 -0.16 -3.89
C GLU A 167 -3.35 0.63 -4.94
N GLU A 168 -3.24 1.95 -4.80
CA GLU A 168 -2.44 2.83 -5.67
C GLU A 168 -0.97 2.37 -5.74
N MET A 169 -0.35 2.06 -4.59
CA MET A 169 1.03 1.55 -4.55
C MET A 169 1.22 0.25 -5.35
N MET A 170 0.19 -0.59 -5.46
CA MET A 170 0.27 -1.90 -6.11
C MET A 170 -0.22 -1.89 -7.57
N GLU A 171 -0.77 -0.80 -8.06
CA GLU A 171 -1.21 -0.65 -9.46
C GLU A 171 -0.10 -0.11 -10.37
N GLU A 172 0.82 0.66 -9.81
CA GLU A 172 2.02 1.19 -10.47
C GLU A 172 3.16 0.15 -10.53
#